data_abaf00cba46c0872a58ae0013463c8de
#
_entry.id   abaf00cba46c0872a58ae0013463c8de
#
_cell.length_a   1.000
_cell.length_b   1.000
_cell.length_c   1.000
_cell.angle_alpha   90.00
_cell.angle_beta   90.00
_cell.angle_gamma   90.00
#
_symmetry.space_group_name_H-M   'P 1'
#
loop_
_entity.id
_entity.type
_entity.pdbx_description
1 polymer ?
#
loop_
_entity_poly.entity_id
_entity_poly.type
_entity_poly.pdbx_seq_one_letter_code
_entity_poly.pdbx_strand_id
1 'polypeptide(L)'
;MESWGRKSKVRYLFTIFVLSGCANVDSISNRTEFDRAMTMEAYGELKHARPYELVVKKADAELLYLGVEHSTNPLSETNKLLQEVFSRYAPTKIYIESPLRVPKPTIAETVSSYGESGVLMYIANERKIEIESLDLPVREEIEQVASKFGKEATALFYGLRLTLQQERRSTEFNRKVFLEQIVIPWLVLHGALPTTLNADEFLTPLPTLIKGAATLSSASLEWFDPLRARDATVFNEISRYLIDLRDRRMIKMLVMDIRRGHKILAATGVSHVVMQEPDIRRLVGCTSKQYDGRFLESPSIANCD
;
A
#
# COMPACT_ATOMS: atom_id res chain seq x y z
N MET A 1 -2.17 -57.68 -66.60
CA MET A 1 -3.50 -58.23 -66.23
C MET A 1 -3.72 -57.90 -64.81
N GLU A 2 -4.63 -56.97 -64.65
CA GLU A 2 -4.86 -56.22 -63.46
C GLU A 2 -5.85 -56.89 -62.49
N SER A 3 -5.56 -56.88 -61.19
CA SER A 3 -6.48 -57.30 -60.18
C SER A 3 -6.80 -56.13 -59.25
N TRP A 4 -8.02 -55.71 -59.28
CA TRP A 4 -8.62 -54.62 -58.46
C TRP A 4 -8.81 -55.06 -57.02
N GLY A 5 -8.16 -54.40 -56.10
CA GLY A 5 -8.38 -54.51 -54.65
C GLY A 5 -9.39 -53.49 -54.14
N ARG A 6 -10.52 -53.98 -53.60
CA ARG A 6 -11.57 -53.21 -52.98
C ARG A 6 -11.12 -52.66 -51.62
N LYS A 7 -11.08 -51.35 -51.47
CA LYS A 7 -10.89 -50.68 -50.14
C LYS A 7 -12.22 -50.51 -49.44
N SER A 8 -12.43 -51.18 -48.33
CA SER A 8 -13.54 -50.98 -47.42
C SER A 8 -13.33 -49.70 -46.61
N LYS A 9 -14.32 -48.79 -46.69
CA LYS A 9 -14.36 -47.57 -45.85
C LYS A 9 -15.03 -47.91 -44.54
N VAL A 10 -14.24 -47.97 -43.43
CA VAL A 10 -14.76 -48.00 -42.08
C VAL A 10 -15.09 -46.55 -41.70
N ARG A 11 -16.37 -46.24 -41.47
CA ARG A 11 -16.82 -44.97 -40.93
C ARG A 11 -16.82 -45.08 -39.41
N TYR A 12 -15.90 -44.33 -38.75
CA TYR A 12 -15.99 -44.10 -37.33
C TYR A 12 -17.00 -42.97 -37.05
N LEU A 13 -18.11 -43.29 -36.40
CA LEU A 13 -19.03 -42.33 -35.79
C LEU A 13 -18.33 -41.85 -34.49
N PHE A 14 -17.85 -40.62 -34.48
CA PHE A 14 -17.49 -39.94 -33.24
C PHE A 14 -18.73 -39.30 -32.63
N THR A 15 -19.27 -39.92 -31.59
CA THR A 15 -20.28 -39.32 -30.74
C THR A 15 -19.61 -38.36 -29.81
N ILE A 16 -19.74 -37.06 -30.08
CA ILE A 16 -19.26 -36.00 -29.19
C ILE A 16 -20.30 -35.88 -28.06
N PHE A 17 -19.94 -36.39 -26.88
CA PHE A 17 -20.63 -36.05 -25.63
C PHE A 17 -20.22 -34.63 -25.20
N VAL A 18 -21.06 -33.64 -25.44
CA VAL A 18 -20.92 -32.31 -24.82
C VAL A 18 -21.42 -32.44 -23.39
N LEU A 19 -20.46 -32.68 -22.46
CA LEU A 19 -20.70 -32.49 -21.05
C LEU A 19 -20.65 -30.97 -20.79
N SER A 20 -21.83 -30.33 -20.76
CA SER A 20 -22.00 -29.00 -20.17
C SER A 20 -21.82 -29.11 -18.65
N GLY A 21 -20.55 -29.21 -18.23
CA GLY A 21 -20.17 -28.94 -16.86
C GLY A 21 -20.06 -27.45 -16.69
N CYS A 22 -21.06 -26.82 -16.01
CA CYS A 22 -20.84 -25.54 -15.37
C CYS A 22 -19.75 -25.74 -14.31
N ALA A 23 -18.49 -25.60 -14.69
CA ALA A 23 -17.43 -25.41 -13.75
C ALA A 23 -17.65 -23.99 -13.19
N ASN A 24 -18.22 -23.92 -11.99
CA ASN A 24 -17.92 -22.79 -11.10
C ASN A 24 -16.40 -22.78 -10.96
N VAL A 25 -15.77 -21.90 -11.72
CA VAL A 25 -14.39 -21.50 -11.44
C VAL A 25 -14.50 -20.65 -10.19
N ASP A 26 -14.58 -21.32 -9.03
CA ASP A 26 -14.18 -20.70 -7.78
C ASP A 26 -12.78 -20.17 -8.04
N SER A 27 -12.69 -18.85 -8.09
CA SER A 27 -11.40 -18.15 -8.10
C SER A 27 -10.69 -18.63 -6.84
N ILE A 28 -9.80 -19.63 -6.99
CA ILE A 28 -8.82 -19.97 -5.98
C ILE A 28 -8.03 -18.70 -5.81
N SER A 29 -8.40 -17.93 -4.81
CA SER A 29 -7.73 -16.71 -4.47
C SER A 29 -6.29 -17.10 -4.16
N ASN A 30 -5.34 -16.60 -4.94
CA ASN A 30 -3.91 -16.72 -4.68
C ASN A 30 -3.52 -15.92 -3.43
N ARG A 31 -4.27 -16.13 -2.33
CA ARG A 31 -3.97 -15.51 -1.06
C ARG A 31 -2.69 -16.11 -0.49
N THR A 32 -1.76 -15.23 -0.18
CA THR A 32 -0.56 -15.59 0.57
C THR A 32 -0.86 -15.59 2.07
N GLU A 33 0.01 -16.22 2.88
CA GLU A 33 -0.14 -16.18 4.35
C GLU A 33 -0.12 -14.74 4.92
N PHE A 34 0.47 -13.80 4.17
CA PHE A 34 0.64 -12.40 4.58
C PHE A 34 -0.45 -11.46 4.05
N ASP A 35 -1.45 -11.99 3.35
CA ASP A 35 -2.57 -11.16 2.89
C ASP A 35 -3.40 -10.67 4.07
N ARG A 36 -3.72 -9.39 4.05
CA ARG A 36 -4.51 -8.74 5.08
C ARG A 36 -5.94 -9.29 5.09
N ALA A 37 -6.42 -9.69 6.27
CA ALA A 37 -7.77 -10.21 6.46
C ALA A 37 -8.82 -9.08 6.57
N MET A 38 -8.48 -7.97 7.26
CA MET A 38 -9.39 -6.83 7.43
C MET A 38 -9.49 -6.04 6.11
N THR A 39 -10.72 -5.88 5.60
CA THR A 39 -10.98 -5.08 4.39
C THR A 39 -11.01 -3.58 4.70
N MET A 40 -10.95 -2.73 3.66
CA MET A 40 -11.11 -1.29 3.81
C MET A 40 -12.49 -0.91 4.32
N GLU A 41 -13.53 -1.63 3.89
CA GLU A 41 -14.91 -1.45 4.35
C GLU A 41 -15.02 -1.76 5.85
N ALA A 42 -14.46 -2.89 6.29
CA ALA A 42 -14.44 -3.26 7.71
C ALA A 42 -13.67 -2.24 8.55
N TYR A 43 -12.54 -1.73 8.04
CA TYR A 43 -11.80 -0.65 8.70
C TYR A 43 -12.63 0.64 8.80
N GLY A 44 -13.37 1.01 7.75
CA GLY A 44 -14.22 2.22 7.74
C GLY A 44 -15.31 2.23 8.81
N GLU A 45 -15.75 1.06 9.27
CA GLU A 45 -16.74 0.90 10.34
C GLU A 45 -16.13 0.90 11.76
N LEU A 46 -14.79 0.80 11.86
CA LEU A 46 -14.12 0.74 13.15
C LEU A 46 -13.88 2.13 13.74
N LYS A 47 -14.01 2.21 15.06
CA LYS A 47 -13.55 3.36 15.86
C LYS A 47 -12.32 2.94 16.65
N HIS A 48 -11.27 3.72 16.60
CA HIS A 48 -10.00 3.42 17.26
C HIS A 48 -9.30 4.67 17.77
N ALA A 49 -8.39 4.49 18.73
CA ALA A 49 -7.56 5.58 19.26
C ALA A 49 -6.62 6.15 18.16
N ARG A 50 -6.22 7.39 18.34
CA ARG A 50 -5.22 8.09 17.53
C ARG A 50 -4.30 8.90 18.44
N PRO A 51 -3.01 8.61 18.53
CA PRO A 51 -2.29 7.53 17.82
C PRO A 51 -2.77 6.13 18.25
N TYR A 52 -2.43 5.11 17.44
CA TYR A 52 -2.71 3.71 17.75
C TYR A 52 -1.40 2.95 17.96
N GLU A 53 -1.27 2.28 19.08
CA GLU A 53 -0.05 1.55 19.46
C GLU A 53 -0.38 0.05 19.57
N LEU A 54 0.27 -0.77 18.75
CA LEU A 54 0.25 -2.23 18.84
C LEU A 54 1.58 -2.70 19.43
N VAL A 55 1.50 -3.42 20.56
CA VAL A 55 2.63 -4.07 21.18
C VAL A 55 2.46 -5.58 21.05
N VAL A 56 3.43 -6.23 20.41
CA VAL A 56 3.49 -7.69 20.29
C VAL A 56 4.73 -8.19 20.99
N LYS A 57 4.56 -9.15 21.93
CA LYS A 57 5.67 -9.79 22.66
C LYS A 57 5.66 -11.28 22.40
N LYS A 58 6.78 -11.82 21.95
CA LYS A 58 6.98 -13.25 21.70
C LYS A 58 8.39 -13.67 22.09
N ALA A 59 8.51 -14.46 23.15
CA ALA A 59 9.81 -14.80 23.74
C ALA A 59 10.67 -13.53 23.95
N ASP A 60 11.86 -13.47 23.36
CA ASP A 60 12.75 -12.30 23.44
C ASP A 60 12.45 -11.21 22.38
N ALA A 61 11.59 -11.50 21.41
CA ALA A 61 11.19 -10.55 20.37
C ALA A 61 10.09 -9.61 20.85
N GLU A 62 10.16 -8.37 20.41
CA GLU A 62 9.12 -7.38 20.69
C GLU A 62 8.90 -6.49 19.48
N LEU A 63 7.66 -6.24 19.13
CA LEU A 63 7.26 -5.22 18.16
C LEU A 63 6.49 -4.12 18.88
N LEU A 64 6.96 -2.90 18.76
CA LEU A 64 6.20 -1.69 19.05
C LEU A 64 5.87 -1.03 17.71
N TYR A 65 4.60 -1.10 17.31
CA TYR A 65 4.13 -0.60 16.03
C TYR A 65 3.18 0.57 16.24
N LEU A 66 3.61 1.75 15.82
CA LEU A 66 2.92 3.02 16.04
C LEU A 66 2.16 3.43 14.77
N GLY A 67 0.85 3.55 14.91
CA GLY A 67 -0.02 4.19 13.94
C GLY A 67 -0.14 5.68 14.26
N VAL A 68 0.43 6.52 13.42
CA VAL A 68 0.53 7.96 13.65
C VAL A 68 -0.14 8.79 12.55
N GLU A 69 -0.34 10.06 12.80
CA GLU A 69 -0.75 11.03 11.80
C GLU A 69 0.48 11.66 11.15
N HIS A 70 0.43 11.84 9.82
CA HIS A 70 1.53 12.43 9.07
C HIS A 70 1.71 13.91 9.42
N SER A 71 2.94 14.31 9.74
CA SER A 71 3.25 15.70 10.07
C SER A 71 4.67 16.08 9.69
N THR A 72 4.80 17.20 8.98
CA THR A 72 6.10 17.85 8.70
C THR A 72 6.46 18.91 9.74
N ASN A 73 5.60 19.16 10.75
CA ASN A 73 5.88 20.08 11.82
C ASN A 73 6.73 19.41 12.91
N PRO A 74 7.99 19.82 13.14
CA PRO A 74 8.86 19.22 14.15
C PRO A 74 8.31 19.28 15.58
N LEU A 75 7.40 20.20 15.85
CA LEU A 75 6.78 20.39 17.17
C LEU A 75 5.42 19.67 17.31
N SER A 76 4.99 18.90 16.31
CA SER A 76 3.73 18.15 16.40
C SER A 76 3.77 17.09 17.49
N GLU A 77 2.60 16.73 18.01
CA GLU A 77 2.46 15.68 19.02
C GLU A 77 2.96 14.31 18.49
N THR A 78 2.75 14.03 17.19
CA THR A 78 3.31 12.85 16.53
C THR A 78 4.83 12.78 16.67
N ASN A 79 5.52 13.88 16.35
CA ASN A 79 6.99 13.91 16.37
C ASN A 79 7.56 13.87 17.79
N LYS A 80 6.86 14.47 18.77
CA LYS A 80 7.19 14.33 20.20
C LYS A 80 7.02 12.89 20.67
N LEU A 81 5.88 12.27 20.34
CA LEU A 81 5.60 10.87 20.70
C LEU A 81 6.70 9.92 20.19
N LEU A 82 7.12 10.05 18.92
CA LEU A 82 8.17 9.22 18.34
C LEU A 82 9.51 9.36 19.08
N GLN A 83 9.87 10.57 19.50
CA GLN A 83 11.07 10.82 20.29
C GLN A 83 10.98 10.22 21.70
N GLU A 84 9.82 10.39 22.37
CA GLU A 84 9.57 9.82 23.69
C GLU A 84 9.58 8.29 23.66
N VAL A 85 8.88 7.69 22.70
CA VAL A 85 8.84 6.24 22.54
C VAL A 85 10.25 5.70 22.31
N PHE A 86 11.01 6.31 21.43
CA PHE A 86 12.38 5.90 21.20
C PHE A 86 13.25 5.97 22.45
N SER A 87 13.08 7.02 23.29
CA SER A 87 13.90 7.20 24.51
C SER A 87 13.68 6.08 25.53
N ARG A 88 12.49 5.50 25.59
CA ARG A 88 12.11 4.41 26.53
C ARG A 88 12.18 3.01 25.93
N TYR A 89 12.17 2.91 24.58
CA TYR A 89 12.16 1.65 23.88
C TYR A 89 13.44 1.51 23.05
N ALA A 90 14.39 0.69 23.46
CA ALA A 90 15.67 0.50 22.78
C ALA A 90 15.55 -0.59 21.68
N PRO A 91 15.14 -0.23 20.45
CA PRO A 91 14.97 -1.20 19.37
C PRO A 91 16.32 -1.66 18.83
N THR A 92 16.35 -2.89 18.30
CA THR A 92 17.48 -3.40 17.50
C THR A 92 17.28 -3.11 16.01
N LYS A 93 16.03 -2.82 15.61
CA LYS A 93 15.66 -2.51 14.22
C LYS A 93 14.51 -1.51 14.17
N ILE A 94 14.53 -0.63 13.19
CA ILE A 94 13.51 0.40 12.96
C ILE A 94 12.90 0.21 11.58
N TYR A 95 11.57 0.37 11.50
CA TYR A 95 10.82 0.40 10.25
C TYR A 95 10.02 1.70 10.10
N ILE A 96 9.99 2.24 8.88
CA ILE A 96 9.25 3.48 8.54
C ILE A 96 8.44 3.32 7.26
N GLU A 97 7.33 4.07 7.14
CA GLU A 97 6.52 4.18 5.94
C GLU A 97 6.99 5.37 5.10
N SER A 98 8.19 5.28 4.56
CA SER A 98 8.71 6.23 3.56
C SER A 98 10.01 5.70 2.96
N PRO A 99 10.42 6.17 1.77
CA PRO A 99 11.74 5.88 1.26
C PRO A 99 12.84 6.39 2.20
N LEU A 100 13.90 5.58 2.38
CA LEU A 100 15.07 5.99 3.15
C LEU A 100 15.77 7.17 2.49
N ARG A 101 16.17 8.14 3.31
CA ARG A 101 16.90 9.34 2.88
C ARG A 101 17.99 9.65 3.89
N VAL A 102 19.02 10.37 3.43
CA VAL A 102 20.07 10.87 4.32
C VAL A 102 19.47 11.96 5.21
N PRO A 103 19.54 11.84 6.54
CA PRO A 103 19.08 12.88 7.45
C PRO A 103 19.76 14.21 7.21
N LYS A 104 19.06 15.30 7.49
CA LYS A 104 19.63 16.65 7.52
C LYS A 104 20.43 16.85 8.81
N PRO A 105 21.21 17.94 8.92
CA PRO A 105 22.07 18.20 10.09
C PRO A 105 21.33 18.21 11.43
N THR A 106 20.05 18.58 11.43
CA THR A 106 19.21 18.59 12.64
C THR A 106 17.96 17.75 12.47
N ILE A 107 17.42 17.27 13.59
CA ILE A 107 16.13 16.54 13.59
C ILE A 107 15.01 17.42 13.07
N ALA A 108 14.98 18.71 13.40
CA ALA A 108 13.95 19.65 12.95
C ALA A 108 13.96 19.82 11.42
N GLU A 109 15.14 19.98 10.80
CA GLU A 109 15.27 20.05 9.35
C GLU A 109 14.91 18.73 8.68
N THR A 110 15.27 17.61 9.29
CA THR A 110 14.94 16.29 8.78
C THR A 110 13.41 16.06 8.76
N VAL A 111 12.73 16.40 9.86
CA VAL A 111 11.27 16.31 9.97
C VAL A 111 10.58 17.27 8.99
N SER A 112 11.03 18.51 8.90
CA SER A 112 10.45 19.48 7.94
C SER A 112 10.57 19.01 6.49
N SER A 113 11.60 18.23 6.18
CA SER A 113 11.87 17.71 4.82
C SER A 113 11.17 16.38 4.54
N TYR A 114 11.04 15.50 5.53
CA TYR A 114 10.66 14.10 5.33
C TYR A 114 9.48 13.64 6.20
N GLY A 115 8.85 14.56 6.93
CA GLY A 115 7.74 14.26 7.83
C GLY A 115 8.18 13.49 9.07
N GLU A 116 7.23 12.83 9.72
CA GLU A 116 7.41 12.07 10.96
C GLU A 116 8.43 10.93 10.81
N SER A 117 8.53 10.31 9.65
CA SER A 117 9.56 9.30 9.37
C SER A 117 10.98 9.87 9.55
N GLY A 118 11.14 11.19 9.35
CA GLY A 118 12.40 11.88 9.55
C GLY A 118 12.92 11.82 10.99
N VAL A 119 12.03 11.72 11.99
CA VAL A 119 12.42 11.51 13.39
C VAL A 119 13.22 10.23 13.52
N LEU A 120 12.65 9.12 13.04
CA LEU A 120 13.24 7.79 13.16
C LEU A 120 14.49 7.65 12.28
N MET A 121 14.51 8.26 11.08
CA MET A 121 15.71 8.30 10.23
C MET A 121 16.87 9.03 10.94
N TYR A 122 16.59 10.19 11.55
CA TYR A 122 17.61 10.96 12.25
C TYR A 122 18.19 10.18 13.44
N ILE A 123 17.29 9.63 14.29
CA ILE A 123 17.70 8.89 15.49
C ILE A 123 18.44 7.60 15.11
N ALA A 124 17.96 6.85 14.10
CA ALA A 124 18.63 5.65 13.62
C ALA A 124 20.06 5.94 13.15
N ASN A 125 20.25 7.04 12.41
CA ASN A 125 21.58 7.48 11.96
C ASN A 125 22.50 7.82 13.14
N GLU A 126 22.03 8.61 14.11
CA GLU A 126 22.81 8.99 15.30
C GLU A 126 23.17 7.78 16.18
N ARG A 127 22.25 6.84 16.34
CA ARG A 127 22.42 5.67 17.21
C ARG A 127 22.99 4.45 16.50
N LYS A 128 23.19 4.51 15.17
CA LYS A 128 23.67 3.40 14.33
C LYS A 128 22.77 2.17 14.43
N ILE A 129 21.45 2.40 14.47
CA ILE A 129 20.44 1.34 14.47
C ILE A 129 20.05 1.05 13.03
N GLU A 130 19.88 -0.23 12.72
CA GLU A 130 19.38 -0.65 11.41
C GLU A 130 17.98 -0.07 11.16
N ILE A 131 17.79 0.54 9.99
CA ILE A 131 16.51 1.11 9.58
C ILE A 131 16.17 0.67 8.16
N GLU A 132 14.92 0.25 7.95
CA GLU A 132 14.41 -0.15 6.65
C GLU A 132 13.08 0.55 6.32
N SER A 133 12.78 0.65 5.02
CA SER A 133 11.51 1.13 4.52
C SER A 133 10.52 -0.03 4.38
N LEU A 134 9.31 0.15 4.91
CA LEU A 134 8.17 -0.73 4.67
C LEU A 134 7.52 -0.51 3.30
N ASP A 135 7.76 0.65 2.69
CA ASP A 135 7.24 0.94 1.36
C ASP A 135 7.85 0.06 0.28
N LEU A 136 7.06 -0.23 -0.73
CA LEU A 136 7.56 -0.84 -1.96
C LEU A 136 8.45 0.15 -2.72
N PRO A 137 9.50 -0.34 -3.41
CA PRO A 137 10.17 0.48 -4.40
C PRO A 137 9.17 0.99 -5.44
N VAL A 138 9.18 2.29 -5.73
CA VAL A 138 8.17 2.96 -6.58
C VAL A 138 8.00 2.26 -7.94
N ARG A 139 9.08 1.82 -8.56
CA ARG A 139 9.01 1.12 -9.85
C ARG A 139 8.27 -0.22 -9.73
N GLU A 140 8.57 -1.00 -8.69
CA GLU A 140 7.90 -2.27 -8.42
C GLU A 140 6.40 -2.06 -8.14
N GLU A 141 6.05 -1.04 -7.38
CA GLU A 141 4.67 -0.65 -7.10
C GLU A 141 3.92 -0.32 -8.40
N ILE A 142 4.50 0.53 -9.26
CA ILE A 142 3.95 0.91 -10.56
C ILE A 142 3.77 -0.32 -11.47
N GLU A 143 4.76 -1.20 -11.55
CA GLU A 143 4.71 -2.41 -12.37
C GLU A 143 3.58 -3.35 -11.92
N GLN A 144 3.38 -3.53 -10.62
CA GLN A 144 2.30 -4.37 -10.09
C GLN A 144 0.92 -3.76 -10.35
N VAL A 145 0.77 -2.44 -10.19
CA VAL A 145 -0.48 -1.74 -10.53
C VAL A 145 -0.75 -1.83 -12.03
N ALA A 146 0.25 -1.58 -12.88
CA ALA A 146 0.11 -1.63 -14.34
C ALA A 146 -0.23 -3.05 -14.84
N SER A 147 0.30 -4.08 -14.21
CA SER A 147 -0.04 -5.47 -14.53
C SER A 147 -1.52 -5.78 -14.28
N LYS A 148 -2.13 -5.16 -13.27
CA LYS A 148 -3.53 -5.42 -12.91
C LYS A 148 -4.53 -4.49 -13.60
N PHE A 149 -4.21 -3.21 -13.72
CA PHE A 149 -5.14 -2.17 -14.17
C PHE A 149 -4.80 -1.58 -15.54
N GLY A 150 -3.69 -1.97 -16.13
CA GLY A 150 -3.19 -1.41 -17.38
C GLY A 150 -2.34 -0.15 -17.20
N LYS A 151 -1.49 0.12 -18.19
CA LYS A 151 -0.51 1.22 -18.12
C LYS A 151 -1.17 2.61 -18.10
N GLU A 152 -2.22 2.81 -18.89
CA GLU A 152 -2.92 4.10 -18.99
C GLU A 152 -3.58 4.49 -17.67
N ALA A 153 -4.36 3.56 -17.08
CA ALA A 153 -5.00 3.79 -15.79
C ALA A 153 -3.96 4.04 -14.68
N THR A 154 -2.85 3.31 -14.72
CA THR A 154 -1.75 3.48 -13.76
C THR A 154 -1.09 4.85 -13.89
N ALA A 155 -0.71 5.26 -15.10
CA ALA A 155 -0.10 6.56 -15.32
C ALA A 155 -1.01 7.71 -14.88
N LEU A 156 -2.30 7.66 -15.28
CA LEU A 156 -3.29 8.67 -14.88
C LEU A 156 -3.53 8.68 -13.37
N PHE A 157 -3.60 7.51 -12.73
CA PHE A 157 -3.73 7.40 -11.28
C PHE A 157 -2.62 8.15 -10.55
N TYR A 158 -1.35 7.81 -10.83
CA TYR A 158 -0.22 8.46 -10.17
C TYR A 158 -0.11 9.94 -10.57
N GLY A 159 -0.30 10.26 -11.85
CA GLY A 159 -0.19 11.62 -12.35
C GLY A 159 -1.17 12.57 -11.68
N LEU A 160 -2.45 12.21 -11.67
CA LEU A 160 -3.48 13.05 -11.07
C LEU A 160 -3.39 13.08 -9.54
N ARG A 161 -3.13 11.92 -8.89
CA ARG A 161 -2.98 11.85 -7.44
C ARG A 161 -1.85 12.74 -6.93
N LEU A 162 -0.66 12.66 -7.53
CA LEU A 162 0.49 13.47 -7.14
C LEU A 162 0.22 14.97 -7.34
N THR A 163 -0.42 15.33 -8.47
CA THR A 163 -0.79 16.71 -8.77
C THR A 163 -1.74 17.28 -7.72
N LEU A 164 -2.82 16.57 -7.40
CA LEU A 164 -3.81 17.01 -6.41
C LEU A 164 -3.28 17.00 -4.98
N GLN A 165 -2.40 16.06 -4.62
CA GLN A 165 -1.75 16.05 -3.32
C GLN A 165 -0.82 17.25 -3.13
N GLN A 166 -0.10 17.67 -4.18
CA GLN A 166 0.77 18.83 -4.12
C GLN A 166 -0.05 20.13 -4.05
N GLU A 167 -1.15 20.22 -4.78
CA GLU A 167 -2.06 21.37 -4.71
C GLU A 167 -2.53 21.66 -3.28
N ARG A 168 -2.90 20.62 -2.52
CA ARG A 168 -3.31 20.78 -1.10
C ARG A 168 -2.22 21.34 -0.19
N ARG A 169 -0.97 21.28 -0.60
CA ARG A 169 0.21 21.73 0.18
C ARG A 169 0.71 23.10 -0.25
N SER A 170 0.15 23.67 -1.31
CA SER A 170 0.65 24.90 -1.93
C SER A 170 -0.42 25.97 -1.92
N THR A 171 -0.06 27.21 -1.57
CA THR A 171 -0.96 28.37 -1.60
C THR A 171 -1.19 28.92 -3.01
N GLU A 172 -0.15 28.82 -3.86
CA GLU A 172 -0.22 29.16 -5.28
C GLU A 172 0.19 27.92 -6.09
N PHE A 173 -0.72 27.39 -6.92
CA PHE A 173 -0.50 26.15 -7.62
C PHE A 173 -1.11 26.15 -9.02
N ASN A 174 -0.31 25.77 -10.01
CA ASN A 174 -0.76 25.54 -11.37
C ASN A 174 -0.67 24.05 -11.71
N ARG A 175 -1.82 23.37 -11.73
CA ARG A 175 -1.91 21.93 -11.99
C ARG A 175 -1.23 21.53 -13.30
N LYS A 176 -1.44 22.29 -14.40
CA LYS A 176 -0.89 21.94 -15.72
C LYS A 176 0.63 22.04 -15.71
N VAL A 177 1.16 23.13 -15.20
CA VAL A 177 2.62 23.33 -15.12
C VAL A 177 3.27 22.25 -14.25
N PHE A 178 2.71 21.96 -13.09
CA PHE A 178 3.24 20.91 -12.20
C PHE A 178 3.16 19.52 -12.83
N LEU A 179 2.04 19.19 -13.46
CA LEU A 179 1.87 17.94 -14.18
C LEU A 179 2.92 17.76 -15.28
N GLU A 180 3.10 18.76 -16.14
CA GLU A 180 4.02 18.69 -17.28
C GLU A 180 5.50 18.73 -16.88
N GLN A 181 5.86 19.58 -15.93
CA GLN A 181 7.28 19.83 -15.61
C GLN A 181 7.84 18.89 -14.54
N ILE A 182 7.00 18.35 -13.68
CA ILE A 182 7.43 17.51 -12.55
C ILE A 182 6.88 16.08 -12.66
N VAL A 183 5.56 15.95 -12.80
CA VAL A 183 4.92 14.63 -12.64
C VAL A 183 5.13 13.74 -13.86
N ILE A 184 4.92 14.25 -15.08
CA ILE A 184 5.12 13.46 -16.30
C ILE A 184 6.59 12.99 -16.43
N PRO A 185 7.62 13.82 -16.22
CA PRO A 185 9.00 13.36 -16.19
C PRO A 185 9.26 12.30 -15.09
N TRP A 186 8.63 12.45 -13.92
CA TRP A 186 8.71 11.45 -12.85
C TRP A 186 8.07 10.12 -13.27
N LEU A 187 6.90 10.14 -13.95
CA LEU A 187 6.25 8.93 -14.47
C LEU A 187 7.12 8.20 -15.50
N VAL A 188 7.81 8.93 -16.35
CA VAL A 188 8.77 8.36 -17.32
C VAL A 188 9.96 7.73 -16.59
N LEU A 189 10.55 8.44 -15.62
CA LEU A 189 11.66 7.95 -14.82
C LEU A 189 11.35 6.63 -14.11
N HIS A 190 10.11 6.48 -13.64
CA HIS A 190 9.66 5.29 -12.91
C HIS A 190 8.96 4.23 -13.78
N GLY A 191 8.91 4.43 -15.09
CA GLY A 191 8.42 3.44 -16.06
C GLY A 191 6.89 3.37 -16.21
N ALA A 192 6.15 4.34 -15.63
CA ALA A 192 4.70 4.45 -15.82
C ALA A 192 4.34 4.98 -17.22
N LEU A 193 5.21 5.76 -17.84
CA LEU A 193 5.08 6.27 -19.20
C LEU A 193 6.31 5.92 -20.03
N PRO A 194 6.15 5.64 -21.34
CA PRO A 194 7.29 5.34 -22.22
C PRO A 194 8.06 6.61 -22.65
N THR A 195 7.39 7.76 -22.66
CA THR A 195 7.94 9.05 -23.11
C THR A 195 7.21 10.21 -22.45
N THR A 196 7.82 11.39 -22.53
CA THR A 196 7.20 12.63 -22.06
C THR A 196 6.06 13.04 -22.99
N LEU A 197 4.93 13.42 -22.40
CA LEU A 197 3.72 13.92 -23.04
C LEU A 197 3.42 15.34 -22.54
N ASN A 198 2.65 16.12 -23.29
CA ASN A 198 2.02 17.29 -22.70
C ASN A 198 0.76 16.89 -21.90
N ALA A 199 0.18 17.83 -21.14
CA ALA A 199 -0.96 17.53 -20.27
C ALA A 199 -2.20 17.06 -21.04
N ASP A 200 -2.45 17.61 -22.22
CA ASP A 200 -3.64 17.28 -23.01
C ASP A 200 -3.52 15.86 -23.59
N GLU A 201 -2.35 15.49 -24.10
CA GLU A 201 -2.03 14.12 -24.54
C GLU A 201 -2.13 13.13 -23.38
N PHE A 202 -1.57 13.49 -22.22
CA PHE A 202 -1.61 12.65 -21.01
C PHE A 202 -3.03 12.37 -20.53
N LEU A 203 -3.94 13.34 -20.63
CA LEU A 203 -5.32 13.24 -20.18
C LEU A 203 -6.26 12.58 -21.20
N THR A 204 -5.82 12.32 -22.43
CA THR A 204 -6.65 11.73 -23.50
C THR A 204 -7.43 10.48 -23.07
N PRO A 205 -6.86 9.50 -22.30
CA PRO A 205 -7.61 8.33 -21.88
C PRO A 205 -8.57 8.57 -20.69
N LEU A 206 -8.52 9.73 -20.03
CA LEU A 206 -9.28 9.98 -18.81
C LEU A 206 -10.80 9.81 -18.96
N PRO A 207 -11.47 10.30 -20.02
CA PRO A 207 -12.91 10.14 -20.19
C PRO A 207 -13.38 8.69 -20.35
N THR A 208 -12.51 7.81 -20.83
CA THR A 208 -12.80 6.38 -20.97
C THR A 208 -12.71 5.63 -19.64
N LEU A 209 -11.87 6.12 -18.73
CA LEU A 209 -11.65 5.51 -17.42
C LEU A 209 -12.60 6.06 -16.34
N ILE A 210 -12.95 7.33 -16.44
CA ILE A 210 -13.84 7.99 -15.47
C ILE A 210 -14.93 8.76 -16.22
N LYS A 211 -16.15 8.26 -16.16
CA LYS A 211 -17.30 8.88 -16.82
C LYS A 211 -17.51 10.31 -16.32
N GLY A 212 -17.60 11.25 -17.26
CA GLY A 212 -17.79 12.67 -16.96
C GLY A 212 -16.51 13.44 -16.61
N ALA A 213 -15.36 12.79 -16.53
CA ALA A 213 -14.07 13.45 -16.37
C ALA A 213 -13.51 13.81 -17.75
N ALA A 214 -13.41 15.09 -18.06
CA ALA A 214 -12.92 15.54 -19.37
C ALA A 214 -11.62 16.34 -19.31
N THR A 215 -11.28 16.90 -18.16
CA THR A 215 -10.16 17.85 -18.02
C THR A 215 -9.44 17.68 -16.68
N LEU A 216 -8.25 18.25 -16.58
CA LEU A 216 -7.48 18.32 -15.34
C LEU A 216 -8.23 19.04 -14.19
N SER A 217 -9.11 20.00 -14.53
CA SER A 217 -9.92 20.72 -13.54
C SER A 217 -11.04 19.87 -12.95
N SER A 218 -11.51 18.83 -13.67
CA SER A 218 -12.51 17.90 -13.14
C SER A 218 -11.95 16.88 -12.15
N ALA A 219 -10.62 16.76 -12.06
CA ALA A 219 -9.98 15.80 -11.17
C ALA A 219 -10.26 16.13 -9.70
N SER A 220 -10.67 15.11 -8.93
CA SER A 220 -11.04 15.20 -7.52
C SER A 220 -10.28 14.17 -6.69
N LEU A 221 -9.93 14.53 -5.45
CA LEU A 221 -9.32 13.60 -4.50
C LEU A 221 -10.23 12.44 -4.10
N GLU A 222 -11.54 12.61 -4.24
CA GLU A 222 -12.51 11.54 -4.00
C GLU A 222 -12.31 10.32 -4.90
N TRP A 223 -11.73 10.50 -6.09
CA TRP A 223 -11.41 9.39 -7.00
C TRP A 223 -10.33 8.45 -6.44
N PHE A 224 -9.58 8.92 -5.45
CA PHE A 224 -8.47 8.19 -4.83
C PHE A 224 -8.78 7.71 -3.41
N ASP A 225 -10.00 7.98 -2.91
CA ASP A 225 -10.41 7.54 -1.58
C ASP A 225 -10.68 6.02 -1.59
N PRO A 226 -9.89 5.22 -0.86
CA PRO A 226 -10.06 3.78 -0.81
C PRO A 226 -11.35 3.35 -0.09
N LEU A 227 -11.94 4.23 0.73
CA LEU A 227 -13.20 3.96 1.45
C LEU A 227 -14.44 4.19 0.59
N ARG A 228 -14.31 4.85 -0.56
CA ARG A 228 -15.44 5.12 -1.44
C ARG A 228 -15.93 3.84 -2.11
N ALA A 229 -17.05 3.30 -1.66
CA ALA A 229 -17.68 2.10 -2.22
C ALA A 229 -18.74 2.43 -3.28
N ARG A 230 -19.60 3.46 -3.00
CA ARG A 230 -20.63 3.90 -3.95
C ARG A 230 -19.99 4.77 -5.04
N ASP A 231 -20.36 4.50 -6.29
CA ASP A 231 -19.85 5.22 -7.47
C ASP A 231 -18.32 5.21 -7.55
N ALA A 232 -17.70 4.11 -7.11
CA ALA A 232 -16.26 3.95 -7.15
C ALA A 232 -15.73 3.98 -8.58
N THR A 233 -14.62 4.68 -8.76
CA THR A 233 -13.88 4.72 -10.03
C THR A 233 -12.77 3.66 -10.01
N VAL A 234 -12.17 3.42 -11.17
CA VAL A 234 -10.96 2.57 -11.26
C VAL A 234 -9.84 3.08 -10.33
N PHE A 235 -9.76 4.38 -10.06
CA PHE A 235 -8.74 4.94 -9.17
C PHE A 235 -9.01 4.63 -7.69
N ASN A 236 -10.27 4.53 -7.26
CA ASN A 236 -10.60 4.03 -5.92
C ASN A 236 -10.16 2.55 -5.77
N GLU A 237 -10.36 1.74 -6.84
CA GLU A 237 -9.91 0.34 -6.85
C GLU A 237 -8.39 0.21 -6.83
N ILE A 238 -7.67 1.05 -7.60
CA ILE A 238 -6.20 1.11 -7.55
C ILE A 238 -5.74 1.49 -6.13
N SER A 239 -6.39 2.47 -5.48
CA SER A 239 -6.05 2.86 -4.11
C SER A 239 -6.22 1.71 -3.12
N ARG A 240 -7.32 0.94 -3.19
CA ARG A 240 -7.52 -0.26 -2.36
C ARG A 240 -6.45 -1.32 -2.62
N TYR A 241 -6.19 -1.60 -3.89
CA TYR A 241 -5.16 -2.56 -4.28
C TYR A 241 -3.76 -2.18 -3.78
N LEU A 242 -3.40 -0.89 -3.85
CA LEU A 242 -2.13 -0.38 -3.34
C LEU A 242 -2.00 -0.57 -1.83
N ILE A 243 -3.06 -0.30 -1.08
CA ILE A 243 -3.05 -0.53 0.37
C ILE A 243 -2.85 -2.01 0.67
N ASP A 244 -3.59 -2.91 0.01
CA ASP A 244 -3.43 -4.35 0.19
C ASP A 244 -2.02 -4.84 -0.16
N LEU A 245 -1.45 -4.32 -1.23
CA LEU A 245 -0.10 -4.65 -1.68
C LEU A 245 0.96 -4.21 -0.65
N ARG A 246 0.84 -2.99 -0.14
CA ARG A 246 1.74 -2.44 0.88
C ARG A 246 1.58 -3.17 2.20
N ASP A 247 0.34 -3.41 2.65
CA ASP A 247 0.08 -4.13 3.90
C ASP A 247 0.67 -5.55 3.88
N ARG A 248 0.52 -6.27 2.76
CA ARG A 248 1.14 -7.59 2.60
C ARG A 248 2.66 -7.56 2.80
N ARG A 249 3.34 -6.58 2.21
CA ARG A 249 4.78 -6.39 2.39
C ARG A 249 5.12 -6.04 3.84
N MET A 250 4.42 -5.08 4.43
CA MET A 250 4.62 -4.63 5.80
C MET A 250 4.45 -5.79 6.78
N ILE A 251 3.34 -6.53 6.71
CA ILE A 251 3.07 -7.71 7.54
C ILE A 251 4.20 -8.72 7.40
N LYS A 252 4.61 -9.04 6.16
CA LYS A 252 5.70 -10.00 5.91
C LYS A 252 6.99 -9.57 6.59
N MET A 253 7.43 -8.33 6.40
CA MET A 253 8.69 -7.82 6.96
C MET A 253 8.65 -7.86 8.49
N LEU A 254 7.61 -7.31 9.11
CA LEU A 254 7.46 -7.27 10.57
C LEU A 254 7.41 -8.67 11.17
N VAL A 255 6.59 -9.56 10.63
CA VAL A 255 6.43 -10.93 11.14
C VAL A 255 7.73 -11.74 11.01
N MET A 256 8.43 -11.61 9.88
CA MET A 256 9.70 -12.32 9.67
C MET A 256 10.77 -11.90 10.69
N ASP A 257 10.84 -10.61 11.04
CA ASP A 257 11.84 -10.14 12.00
C ASP A 257 11.43 -10.38 13.46
N ILE A 258 10.13 -10.40 13.78
CA ILE A 258 9.67 -10.93 15.08
C ILE A 258 10.09 -12.41 15.22
N ARG A 259 9.90 -13.23 14.19
CA ARG A 259 10.32 -14.65 14.20
C ARG A 259 11.84 -14.84 14.34
N ARG A 260 12.64 -13.81 13.97
CA ARG A 260 14.10 -13.79 14.13
C ARG A 260 14.58 -13.27 15.50
N GLY A 261 13.68 -12.87 16.37
CA GLY A 261 14.01 -12.39 17.71
C GLY A 261 14.35 -10.90 17.78
N HIS A 262 14.03 -10.10 16.76
CA HIS A 262 14.30 -8.66 16.78
C HIS A 262 13.39 -7.90 17.74
N LYS A 263 13.93 -6.84 18.34
CA LYS A 263 13.18 -5.81 19.04
C LYS A 263 12.94 -4.65 18.09
N ILE A 264 11.71 -4.53 17.59
CA ILE A 264 11.34 -3.70 16.46
C ILE A 264 10.54 -2.47 16.90
N LEU A 265 10.95 -1.29 16.45
CA LEU A 265 10.12 -0.09 16.46
C LEU A 265 9.68 0.21 15.02
N ALA A 266 8.37 0.20 14.78
CA ALA A 266 7.81 0.55 13.47
C ALA A 266 6.85 1.73 13.59
N ALA A 267 6.82 2.62 12.60
CA ALA A 267 5.86 3.72 12.52
C ALA A 267 5.31 3.86 11.10
N THR A 268 3.97 3.92 11.00
CA THR A 268 3.22 4.09 9.74
C THR A 268 1.96 4.92 9.98
N GLY A 269 1.19 5.20 8.93
CA GLY A 269 -0.16 5.73 9.07
C GLY A 269 -1.04 4.79 9.89
N VAL A 270 -1.92 5.36 10.72
CA VAL A 270 -2.73 4.63 11.70
C VAL A 270 -3.58 3.51 11.08
N SER A 271 -4.08 3.70 9.86
CA SER A 271 -4.89 2.70 9.16
C SER A 271 -4.12 1.39 8.93
N HIS A 272 -2.84 1.46 8.59
CA HIS A 272 -2.00 0.29 8.39
C HIS A 272 -1.90 -0.54 9.66
N VAL A 273 -1.61 0.09 10.81
CA VAL A 273 -1.45 -0.63 12.08
C VAL A 273 -2.74 -1.34 12.48
N VAL A 274 -3.87 -0.63 12.43
CA VAL A 274 -5.18 -1.19 12.81
C VAL A 274 -5.58 -2.34 11.88
N MET A 275 -5.42 -2.17 10.56
CA MET A 275 -5.81 -3.19 9.59
C MET A 275 -4.90 -4.43 9.61
N GLN A 276 -3.62 -4.26 9.94
CA GLN A 276 -2.62 -5.33 9.95
C GLN A 276 -2.60 -6.11 11.28
N GLU A 277 -3.08 -5.52 12.37
CA GLU A 277 -3.03 -6.14 13.71
C GLU A 277 -3.58 -7.57 13.76
N PRO A 278 -4.75 -7.91 13.15
CA PRO A 278 -5.28 -9.27 13.19
C PRO A 278 -4.32 -10.30 12.60
N ASP A 279 -3.68 -9.93 11.48
CA ASP A 279 -2.79 -10.85 10.78
C ASP A 279 -1.42 -10.96 11.43
N ILE A 280 -0.87 -9.85 11.94
CA ILE A 280 0.35 -9.90 12.74
C ILE A 280 0.17 -10.81 13.93
N ARG A 281 -0.92 -10.64 14.71
CA ARG A 281 -1.24 -11.51 15.85
C ARG A 281 -1.34 -12.98 15.45
N ARG A 282 -2.12 -13.30 14.44
CA ARG A 282 -2.30 -14.66 13.91
C ARG A 282 -0.98 -15.29 13.48
N LEU A 283 -0.16 -14.57 12.71
CA LEU A 283 1.08 -15.08 12.12
C LEU A 283 2.20 -15.29 13.13
N VAL A 284 2.18 -14.57 14.23
CA VAL A 284 3.18 -14.78 15.32
C VAL A 284 2.68 -15.69 16.45
N GLY A 285 1.43 -16.19 16.35
CA GLY A 285 0.87 -17.16 17.29
C GLY A 285 0.25 -16.54 18.54
N CYS A 286 -0.16 -15.26 18.47
CA CYS A 286 -0.88 -14.63 19.58
C CYS A 286 -2.37 -14.98 19.58
N THR A 287 -3.01 -14.75 20.72
CA THR A 287 -4.48 -14.83 20.81
C THR A 287 -5.14 -13.83 19.88
N SER A 288 -6.19 -14.28 19.21
CA SER A 288 -6.98 -13.41 18.33
C SER A 288 -7.67 -12.30 19.13
N LYS A 289 -7.76 -11.11 18.54
CA LYS A 289 -8.57 -10.00 19.06
C LYS A 289 -9.89 -9.95 18.29
N GLN A 290 -11.00 -9.80 19.01
CA GLN A 290 -12.30 -9.58 18.37
C GLN A 290 -12.48 -8.12 18.00
N TYR A 291 -12.94 -7.91 16.77
CA TYR A 291 -13.24 -6.58 16.20
C TYR A 291 -14.77 -6.48 16.01
N ASP A 292 -15.48 -6.34 17.14
CA ASP A 292 -16.94 -6.46 17.24
C ASP A 292 -17.68 -5.10 17.25
N GLY A 293 -17.08 -4.08 16.66
CA GLY A 293 -17.62 -2.73 16.59
C GLY A 293 -17.40 -1.88 17.84
N ARG A 294 -16.72 -2.41 18.86
CA ARG A 294 -16.26 -1.61 20.00
C ARG A 294 -15.12 -0.66 19.62
N PHE A 295 -14.95 0.38 20.42
CA PHE A 295 -13.79 1.26 20.28
C PHE A 295 -12.50 0.49 20.56
N LEU A 296 -11.54 0.55 19.64
CA LEU A 296 -10.23 -0.07 19.83
C LEU A 296 -9.32 0.87 20.63
N GLU A 297 -9.07 0.50 21.85
CA GLU A 297 -8.19 1.26 22.75
C GLU A 297 -6.71 1.06 22.40
N SER A 298 -5.88 2.03 22.80
CA SER A 298 -4.44 2.01 22.65
C SER A 298 -3.79 2.20 24.04
N PRO A 299 -2.70 1.48 24.39
CA PRO A 299 -2.02 0.47 23.57
C PRO A 299 -2.80 -0.86 23.46
N SER A 300 -2.75 -1.48 22.26
CA SER A 300 -3.22 -2.84 22.05
C SER A 300 -2.09 -3.83 22.27
N ILE A 301 -2.14 -4.61 23.35
CA ILE A 301 -1.05 -5.51 23.77
C ILE A 301 -1.38 -6.95 23.38
N ALA A 302 -0.42 -7.64 22.78
CA ALA A 302 -0.46 -9.06 22.44
C ALA A 302 0.75 -9.78 23.06
N ASN A 303 0.48 -10.68 23.97
CA ASN A 303 1.47 -11.64 24.45
C ASN A 303 1.26 -12.96 23.70
N CYS A 304 2.33 -13.49 23.13
CA CYS A 304 2.30 -14.66 22.25
C CYS A 304 3.18 -15.75 22.84
N ASP A 305 2.71 -16.98 22.81
CA ASP A 305 3.43 -18.16 23.28
C ASP A 305 4.52 -18.61 22.28
#